data_99f768ee37583d567766ca3b0ebdbb50
#
_entry.id   99f768ee37583d567766ca3b0ebdbb50
#
_cell.length_a   1.000
_cell.length_b   1.000
_cell.length_c   1.000
_cell.angle_alpha   90.00
_cell.angle_beta   90.00
_cell.angle_gamma   90.00
#
_symmetry.space_group_name_H-M   'P 1'
#
loop_
_entity.id
_entity.type
_entity.pdbx_description
1 polymer ?
#
loop_
_entity_poly.entity_id
_entity_poly.type
_entity_poly.pdbx_seq_one_letter_code
_entity_poly.pdbx_strand_id
1 'polypeptide(L)'
;MKKIFFIFPEFKNAITGGTLYDLETIKYLKKIHVPIKKIIVPSSINRMKLSCLINNLPKKSIILIDGYLANKIYFLFRNNIHILMHHPSCLENRKGKMSDLNLYFSEKKALSYSKSIITVSNYMKKVISSILNKVVKTEVAYPGIDKQYYVNKINAQAQNILAIGNVIERKGYSVLIDSLVLLKSNWHLNIVGNFSKNDPYYLKLIDKITNYKLSRKIKFLGNISNDEKMKCMLQSKIFALPTFYEGFGISLVEASALGMDVITTDLPVLREVLRGGHIQFVPINDAEKLAEAIEISLSSEVKLNNRRLKHYDWLT
;
A
#
# COMPACT_ATOMS: atom_id res chain seq x y z
N MET A 1 -22.28 -6.35 -23.23
CA MET A 1 -21.54 -5.67 -22.15
C MET A 1 -20.65 -4.58 -22.74
N LYS A 2 -20.50 -3.40 -22.09
CA LYS A 2 -19.59 -2.36 -22.57
C LYS A 2 -18.16 -2.79 -22.30
N LYS A 3 -17.23 -2.55 -23.26
CA LYS A 3 -15.81 -2.83 -23.08
C LYS A 3 -15.17 -1.85 -22.10
N ILE A 4 -14.37 -2.37 -21.16
CA ILE A 4 -13.60 -1.59 -20.21
C ILE A 4 -12.18 -1.38 -20.76
N PHE A 5 -11.69 -0.14 -20.76
CA PHE A 5 -10.30 0.19 -20.97
C PHE A 5 -9.73 0.65 -19.64
N PHE A 6 -8.83 -0.14 -19.06
CA PHE A 6 -8.17 0.19 -17.80
C PHE A 6 -6.78 0.73 -18.06
N ILE A 7 -6.58 2.00 -17.72
CA ILE A 7 -5.34 2.76 -17.93
C ILE A 7 -4.66 2.93 -16.58
N PHE A 8 -3.44 2.43 -16.45
CA PHE A 8 -2.65 2.56 -15.22
C PHE A 8 -1.16 2.74 -15.51
N PRO A 9 -0.40 3.33 -14.56
CA PRO A 9 1.00 3.64 -14.76
C PRO A 9 1.89 2.42 -14.65
N GLU A 10 2.97 2.41 -15.40
CA GLU A 10 4.11 1.54 -15.18
C GLU A 10 5.18 2.30 -14.39
N PHE A 11 5.59 1.74 -13.27
CA PHE A 11 6.71 2.24 -12.50
C PHE A 11 7.95 1.42 -12.85
N LYS A 12 8.99 2.09 -13.38
CA LYS A 12 10.27 1.41 -13.66
C LYS A 12 10.80 0.82 -12.34
N ASN A 13 11.03 -0.50 -12.34
CA ASN A 13 11.62 -1.25 -11.23
C ASN A 13 10.85 -1.24 -9.90
N ALA A 14 9.56 -0.87 -9.88
CA ALA A 14 8.77 -0.87 -8.66
C ALA A 14 7.38 -1.48 -8.88
N ILE A 15 7.07 -2.53 -8.13
CA ILE A 15 5.70 -3.04 -8.00
C ILE A 15 5.14 -2.43 -6.71
N THR A 16 4.08 -1.64 -6.82
CA THR A 16 3.38 -1.06 -5.67
C THR A 16 2.16 -1.91 -5.29
N GLY A 17 1.65 -1.74 -4.07
CA GLY A 17 0.38 -2.36 -3.68
C GLY A 17 -0.78 -1.98 -4.62
N GLY A 18 -0.81 -0.71 -5.09
CA GLY A 18 -1.77 -0.26 -6.09
C GLY A 18 -1.65 -1.03 -7.41
N THR A 19 -0.43 -1.17 -7.93
CA THR A 19 -0.17 -1.93 -9.18
C THR A 19 -0.60 -3.40 -9.04
N LEU A 20 -0.35 -4.02 -7.89
CA LEU A 20 -0.80 -5.40 -7.62
C LEU A 20 -2.32 -5.48 -7.65
N TYR A 21 -3.00 -4.57 -6.97
CA TYR A 21 -4.46 -4.50 -6.97
C TYR A 21 -5.02 -4.34 -8.39
N ASP A 22 -4.45 -3.44 -9.21
CA ASP A 22 -4.87 -3.22 -10.59
C ASP A 22 -4.74 -4.47 -11.44
N LEU A 23 -3.61 -5.17 -11.34
CA LEU A 23 -3.34 -6.39 -12.09
C LEU A 23 -4.26 -7.54 -11.68
N GLU A 24 -4.48 -7.74 -10.38
CA GLU A 24 -5.40 -8.78 -9.89
C GLU A 24 -6.86 -8.44 -10.25
N THR A 25 -7.25 -7.17 -10.20
CA THR A 25 -8.57 -6.73 -10.67
C THR A 25 -8.78 -7.08 -12.14
N ILE A 26 -7.79 -6.84 -13.01
CA ILE A 26 -7.86 -7.20 -14.43
C ILE A 26 -7.98 -8.72 -14.62
N LYS A 27 -7.16 -9.48 -13.90
CA LYS A 27 -7.15 -10.94 -13.94
C LYS A 27 -8.51 -11.50 -13.54
N TYR A 28 -9.08 -10.98 -12.46
CA TYR A 28 -10.40 -11.40 -11.97
C TYR A 28 -11.52 -11.03 -12.94
N LEU A 29 -11.58 -9.80 -13.45
CA LEU A 29 -12.57 -9.38 -14.43
C LEU A 29 -12.54 -10.23 -15.70
N LYS A 30 -11.35 -10.63 -16.16
CA LYS A 30 -11.19 -11.58 -17.27
C LYS A 30 -11.75 -12.96 -16.94
N LYS A 31 -11.50 -13.46 -15.72
CA LYS A 31 -12.00 -14.77 -15.26
C LYS A 31 -13.54 -14.85 -15.29
N ILE A 32 -14.21 -13.74 -15.00
CA ILE A 32 -15.69 -13.64 -15.06
C ILE A 32 -16.20 -13.12 -16.42
N HIS A 33 -15.37 -13.22 -17.46
CA HIS A 33 -15.71 -12.87 -18.85
C HIS A 33 -16.12 -11.41 -19.09
N VAL A 34 -15.69 -10.48 -18.22
CA VAL A 34 -15.87 -9.04 -18.46
C VAL A 34 -14.89 -8.57 -19.55
N PRO A 35 -15.37 -7.91 -20.63
CA PRO A 35 -14.50 -7.46 -21.71
C PRO A 35 -13.64 -6.28 -21.26
N ILE A 36 -12.42 -6.58 -20.80
CA ILE A 36 -11.44 -5.60 -20.32
C ILE A 36 -10.16 -5.61 -21.16
N LYS A 37 -9.69 -4.42 -21.53
CA LYS A 37 -8.38 -4.18 -22.16
C LYS A 37 -7.51 -3.35 -21.25
N LYS A 38 -6.37 -3.87 -20.85
CA LYS A 38 -5.34 -3.12 -20.12
C LYS A 38 -4.57 -2.19 -21.06
N ILE A 39 -4.28 -0.97 -20.58
CA ILE A 39 -3.43 0.01 -21.25
C ILE A 39 -2.42 0.49 -20.21
N ILE A 40 -1.17 0.10 -20.40
CA ILE A 40 -0.07 0.51 -19.52
C ILE A 40 0.56 1.76 -20.12
N VAL A 41 0.78 2.78 -19.31
CA VAL A 41 1.42 4.03 -19.71
C VAL A 41 2.60 4.34 -18.80
N PRO A 42 3.67 4.99 -19.28
CA PRO A 42 4.75 5.43 -18.40
C PRO A 42 4.21 6.30 -17.27
N SER A 43 4.69 6.12 -16.04
CA SER A 43 4.31 6.97 -14.90
C SER A 43 4.63 8.45 -15.16
N SER A 44 5.62 8.73 -16.02
CA SER A 44 6.01 10.07 -16.46
C SER A 44 5.19 10.60 -17.65
N ILE A 45 4.17 9.88 -18.15
CA ILE A 45 3.34 10.32 -19.28
C ILE A 45 2.85 11.75 -19.07
N ASN A 46 2.99 12.60 -20.07
CA ASN A 46 2.48 13.97 -19.99
C ASN A 46 0.97 14.03 -20.28
N ARG A 47 0.34 15.14 -19.87
CA ARG A 47 -1.10 15.39 -20.01
C ARG A 47 -1.59 15.27 -21.45
N MET A 48 -0.87 15.82 -22.41
CA MET A 48 -1.30 15.85 -23.83
C MET A 48 -1.35 14.44 -24.43
N LYS A 49 -0.30 13.64 -24.21
CA LYS A 49 -0.23 12.25 -24.70
C LYS A 49 -1.33 11.39 -24.07
N LEU A 50 -1.55 11.54 -22.75
CA LEU A 50 -2.60 10.82 -22.06
C LEU A 50 -4.00 11.22 -22.56
N SER A 51 -4.24 12.50 -22.79
CA SER A 51 -5.49 13.01 -23.37
C SER A 51 -5.74 12.48 -24.77
N CYS A 52 -4.74 12.53 -25.64
CA CYS A 52 -4.84 12.00 -27.00
C CYS A 52 -5.22 10.51 -26.96
N LEU A 53 -4.54 9.71 -26.11
CA LEU A 53 -4.85 8.31 -25.93
C LEU A 53 -6.31 8.11 -25.48
N ILE A 54 -6.76 8.84 -24.47
CA ILE A 54 -8.12 8.71 -23.92
C ILE A 54 -9.16 9.14 -24.95
N ASN A 55 -8.93 10.24 -25.69
CA ASN A 55 -9.89 10.75 -26.67
C ASN A 55 -10.07 9.84 -27.88
N ASN A 56 -9.05 9.05 -28.24
CA ASN A 56 -9.11 8.04 -29.29
C ASN A 56 -9.84 6.76 -28.88
N LEU A 57 -10.20 6.59 -27.59
CA LEU A 57 -11.00 5.42 -27.16
C LEU A 57 -12.48 5.59 -27.52
N PRO A 58 -13.20 4.47 -27.79
CA PRO A 58 -14.60 4.52 -28.17
C PRO A 58 -15.47 5.26 -27.15
N LYS A 59 -16.33 6.16 -27.61
CA LYS A 59 -17.22 6.98 -26.75
C LYS A 59 -18.15 6.15 -25.87
N LYS A 60 -18.60 4.99 -26.36
CA LYS A 60 -19.53 4.09 -25.64
C LYS A 60 -18.85 3.11 -24.67
N SER A 61 -17.50 3.13 -24.55
CA SER A 61 -16.76 2.29 -23.64
C SER A 61 -16.78 2.82 -22.19
N ILE A 62 -16.32 2.01 -21.25
CA ILE A 62 -15.99 2.41 -19.88
C ILE A 62 -14.47 2.68 -19.86
N ILE A 63 -14.05 3.83 -19.36
CA ILE A 63 -12.65 4.17 -19.17
C ILE A 63 -12.37 4.19 -17.68
N LEU A 64 -11.64 3.20 -17.20
CA LEU A 64 -11.16 3.13 -15.83
C LEU A 64 -9.72 3.63 -15.78
N ILE A 65 -9.41 4.56 -14.88
CA ILE A 65 -8.10 5.20 -14.78
C ILE A 65 -7.61 5.05 -13.35
N ASP A 66 -6.36 4.60 -13.19
CA ASP A 66 -5.68 4.60 -11.89
C ASP A 66 -5.55 6.03 -11.36
N GLY A 67 -5.84 6.21 -10.09
CA GLY A 67 -5.84 7.50 -9.39
C GLY A 67 -4.50 8.23 -9.41
N TYR A 68 -3.38 7.53 -9.55
CA TYR A 68 -2.07 8.15 -9.76
C TYR A 68 -2.03 9.07 -11.00
N LEU A 69 -2.84 8.77 -12.00
CA LEU A 69 -2.93 9.58 -13.23
C LEU A 69 -3.99 10.70 -13.14
N ALA A 70 -4.73 10.81 -12.04
CA ALA A 70 -5.85 11.74 -11.90
C ALA A 70 -5.43 13.20 -12.14
N ASN A 71 -4.30 13.62 -11.58
CA ASN A 71 -3.76 14.98 -11.75
C ASN A 71 -3.40 15.32 -13.21
N LYS A 72 -3.37 14.34 -14.11
CA LYS A 72 -3.03 14.52 -15.52
C LYS A 72 -4.26 14.58 -16.44
N ILE A 73 -5.46 14.30 -15.90
CA ILE A 73 -6.71 14.23 -16.67
C ILE A 73 -7.76 15.26 -16.23
N TYR A 74 -7.45 16.18 -15.33
CA TYR A 74 -8.40 17.11 -14.72
C TYR A 74 -9.10 18.07 -15.70
N PHE A 75 -8.65 18.15 -16.96
CA PHE A 75 -9.24 18.95 -18.03
C PHE A 75 -10.04 18.13 -19.04
N LEU A 76 -10.15 16.79 -18.86
CA LEU A 76 -10.92 15.92 -19.72
C LEU A 76 -12.38 15.88 -19.27
N PHE A 77 -13.29 16.27 -20.17
CA PHE A 77 -14.73 16.25 -19.92
C PHE A 77 -15.37 15.11 -20.69
N ARG A 78 -15.28 13.89 -20.16
CA ARG A 78 -15.92 12.70 -20.73
C ARG A 78 -16.77 12.01 -19.69
N ASN A 79 -18.04 11.75 -20.03
CA ASN A 79 -19.03 11.14 -19.12
C ASN A 79 -18.84 9.62 -18.87
N ASN A 80 -17.74 9.04 -19.34
CA ASN A 80 -17.44 7.62 -19.21
C ASN A 80 -16.11 7.33 -18.51
N ILE A 81 -15.53 8.33 -17.84
CA ILE A 81 -14.30 8.19 -17.03
C ILE A 81 -14.70 7.80 -15.61
N HIS A 82 -14.11 6.73 -15.14
CA HIS A 82 -14.16 6.24 -13.76
C HIS A 82 -12.74 6.23 -13.21
N ILE A 83 -12.56 6.56 -11.94
CA ILE A 83 -11.24 6.61 -11.29
C ILE A 83 -11.17 5.53 -10.23
N LEU A 84 -10.12 4.70 -10.30
CA LEU A 84 -9.76 3.78 -9.23
C LEU A 84 -8.71 4.44 -8.34
N MET A 85 -9.12 4.93 -7.18
CA MET A 85 -8.29 5.72 -6.27
C MET A 85 -7.80 4.85 -5.11
N HIS A 86 -6.53 4.50 -5.13
CA HIS A 86 -5.89 3.78 -4.01
C HIS A 86 -5.70 4.72 -2.81
N HIS A 87 -5.20 5.91 -3.07
CA HIS A 87 -5.14 7.05 -2.14
C HIS A 87 -4.83 8.32 -2.91
N PRO A 88 -5.29 9.49 -2.48
CA PRO A 88 -4.95 10.77 -3.10
C PRO A 88 -3.46 11.09 -2.92
N SER A 89 -2.74 11.30 -4.02
CA SER A 89 -1.30 11.62 -3.99
C SER A 89 -1.04 12.97 -3.30
N CYS A 90 -1.98 13.91 -3.39
CA CYS A 90 -1.89 15.20 -2.73
C CYS A 90 -1.88 15.13 -1.19
N LEU A 91 -2.24 13.99 -0.60
CA LEU A 91 -2.21 13.78 0.86
C LEU A 91 -0.96 13.03 1.34
N GLU A 92 -0.18 12.47 0.41
CA GLU A 92 0.96 11.59 0.74
C GLU A 92 2.15 12.36 1.33
N ASN A 93 2.45 13.56 0.79
CA ASN A 93 3.62 14.37 1.17
C ASN A 93 3.27 15.85 1.19
N ARG A 94 2.66 16.34 2.26
CA ARG A 94 2.42 17.77 2.42
C ARG A 94 3.69 18.48 2.91
N LYS A 95 4.52 18.94 1.98
CA LYS A 95 5.71 19.77 2.28
C LYS A 95 5.42 21.27 2.22
N GLY A 96 4.14 21.66 2.06
CA GLY A 96 3.73 23.07 2.00
C GLY A 96 4.21 23.82 0.75
N LYS A 97 4.63 23.11 -0.29
CA LYS A 97 5.12 23.73 -1.54
C LYS A 97 3.96 24.06 -2.48
N MET A 98 4.15 25.06 -3.36
CA MET A 98 3.19 25.41 -4.41
C MET A 98 2.83 24.23 -5.32
N SER A 99 3.76 23.30 -5.53
CA SER A 99 3.52 22.05 -6.26
C SER A 99 2.44 21.18 -5.61
N ASP A 100 2.36 21.19 -4.28
CA ASP A 100 1.40 20.37 -3.52
C ASP A 100 -0.02 20.94 -3.69
N LEU A 101 -0.17 22.25 -3.76
CA LEU A 101 -1.45 22.92 -4.05
C LEU A 101 -1.93 22.62 -5.49
N ASN A 102 -1.03 22.68 -6.47
CA ASN A 102 -1.36 22.35 -7.86
C ASN A 102 -1.79 20.88 -8.00
N LEU A 103 -1.11 19.97 -7.30
CA LEU A 103 -1.48 18.57 -7.26
C LEU A 103 -2.86 18.38 -6.63
N TYR A 104 -3.13 19.03 -5.48
CA TYR A 104 -4.41 18.99 -4.80
C TYR A 104 -5.56 19.47 -5.71
N PHE A 105 -5.43 20.64 -6.33
CA PHE A 105 -6.48 21.19 -7.19
C PHE A 105 -6.72 20.34 -8.44
N SER A 106 -5.66 19.81 -9.06
CA SER A 106 -5.79 18.97 -10.24
C SER A 106 -6.42 17.60 -9.93
N GLU A 107 -6.05 16.94 -8.83
CA GLU A 107 -6.69 15.71 -8.38
C GLU A 107 -8.17 15.95 -8.01
N LYS A 108 -8.45 16.97 -7.19
CA LYS A 108 -9.80 17.36 -6.81
C LYS A 108 -10.69 17.59 -8.04
N LYS A 109 -10.18 18.31 -9.04
CA LYS A 109 -10.91 18.60 -10.29
C LYS A 109 -11.17 17.30 -11.06
N ALA A 110 -10.17 16.43 -11.24
CA ALA A 110 -10.34 15.15 -11.92
C ALA A 110 -11.38 14.25 -11.24
N LEU A 111 -11.30 14.11 -9.93
CA LEU A 111 -12.26 13.37 -9.13
C LEU A 111 -13.67 13.95 -9.24
N SER A 112 -13.80 15.27 -9.20
CA SER A 112 -15.09 15.97 -9.31
C SER A 112 -15.78 15.77 -10.67
N TYR A 113 -15.03 15.61 -11.75
CA TYR A 113 -15.57 15.41 -13.09
C TYR A 113 -15.64 13.93 -13.52
N SER A 114 -15.18 13.01 -12.69
CA SER A 114 -15.32 11.59 -12.96
C SER A 114 -16.80 11.17 -12.82
N LYS A 115 -17.19 10.14 -13.58
CA LYS A 115 -18.54 9.55 -13.51
C LYS A 115 -18.75 8.82 -12.17
N SER A 116 -17.74 8.12 -11.71
CA SER A 116 -17.69 7.51 -10.39
C SER A 116 -16.25 7.30 -9.96
N ILE A 117 -16.10 7.08 -8.66
CA ILE A 117 -14.82 6.76 -8.02
C ILE A 117 -14.97 5.37 -7.39
N ILE A 118 -13.97 4.53 -7.58
CA ILE A 118 -13.80 3.27 -6.85
C ILE A 118 -12.62 3.47 -5.91
N THR A 119 -12.76 3.08 -4.66
CA THR A 119 -11.67 3.23 -3.67
C THR A 119 -11.51 1.97 -2.83
N VAL A 120 -10.39 1.87 -2.12
CA VAL A 120 -9.92 0.63 -1.50
C VAL A 120 -10.33 0.46 -0.04
N SER A 121 -10.99 1.46 0.57
CA SER A 121 -11.48 1.38 1.96
C SER A 121 -12.59 2.40 2.23
N ASN A 122 -13.41 2.17 3.27
CA ASN A 122 -14.39 3.16 3.70
C ASN A 122 -13.74 4.43 4.24
N TYR A 123 -12.57 4.28 4.88
CA TYR A 123 -11.77 5.44 5.29
C TYR A 123 -11.39 6.30 4.08
N MET A 124 -10.85 5.69 3.00
CA MET A 124 -10.54 6.43 1.77
C MET A 124 -11.79 7.05 1.14
N LYS A 125 -12.94 6.38 1.17
CA LYS A 125 -14.21 6.97 0.71
C LYS A 125 -14.53 8.26 1.48
N LYS A 126 -14.36 8.29 2.80
CA LYS A 126 -14.54 9.51 3.63
C LYS A 126 -13.51 10.59 3.28
N VAL A 127 -12.23 10.21 3.12
CA VAL A 127 -11.16 11.13 2.72
C VAL A 127 -11.46 11.77 1.36
N ILE A 128 -11.88 10.98 0.36
CA ILE A 128 -12.24 11.49 -0.96
C ILE A 128 -13.44 12.44 -0.85
N SER A 129 -14.45 12.08 -0.07
CA SER A 129 -15.63 12.92 0.15
C SER A 129 -15.29 14.27 0.79
N SER A 130 -14.28 14.31 1.68
CA SER A 130 -13.82 15.57 2.29
C SER A 130 -13.03 16.48 1.34
N ILE A 131 -12.41 15.90 0.30
CA ILE A 131 -11.72 16.67 -0.74
C ILE A 131 -12.72 17.31 -1.72
N LEU A 132 -13.84 16.61 -1.98
CA LEU A 132 -14.81 17.00 -3.00
C LEU A 132 -15.79 18.05 -2.48
N ASN A 133 -16.12 19.05 -3.33
CA ASN A 133 -17.16 20.05 -3.03
C ASN A 133 -18.55 19.61 -3.50
N LYS A 134 -18.67 18.42 -4.11
CA LYS A 134 -19.92 17.88 -4.63
C LYS A 134 -19.97 16.37 -4.44
N VAL A 135 -21.20 15.84 -4.46
CA VAL A 135 -21.40 14.38 -4.40
C VAL A 135 -20.97 13.75 -5.71
N VAL A 136 -20.01 12.82 -5.63
CA VAL A 136 -19.62 11.93 -6.72
C VAL A 136 -19.87 10.51 -6.25
N LYS A 137 -20.50 9.69 -7.10
CA LYS A 137 -20.73 8.28 -6.78
C LYS A 137 -19.40 7.60 -6.45
N THR A 138 -19.21 7.21 -5.19
CA THR A 138 -17.99 6.57 -4.70
C THR A 138 -18.32 5.22 -4.09
N GLU A 139 -17.76 4.17 -4.66
CA GLU A 139 -17.91 2.78 -4.20
C GLU A 139 -16.62 2.27 -3.60
N VAL A 140 -16.74 1.34 -2.65
CA VAL A 140 -15.57 0.70 -2.03
C VAL A 140 -15.42 -0.70 -2.59
N ALA A 141 -14.22 -0.98 -3.11
CA ALA A 141 -13.80 -2.31 -3.51
C ALA A 141 -12.50 -2.63 -2.77
N TYR A 142 -12.59 -3.45 -1.72
CA TYR A 142 -11.43 -3.85 -0.94
C TYR A 142 -10.46 -4.69 -1.77
N PRO A 143 -9.14 -4.51 -1.61
CA PRO A 143 -8.16 -5.45 -2.18
C PRO A 143 -8.39 -6.86 -1.63
N GLY A 144 -8.36 -7.84 -2.51
CA GLY A 144 -8.36 -9.25 -2.10
C GLY A 144 -6.97 -9.69 -1.62
N ILE A 145 -6.94 -10.78 -0.88
CA ILE A 145 -5.73 -11.45 -0.41
C ILE A 145 -5.70 -12.87 -0.97
N ASP A 146 -4.57 -13.32 -1.45
CA ASP A 146 -4.41 -14.65 -2.00
C ASP A 146 -4.64 -15.72 -0.90
N LYS A 147 -5.31 -16.81 -1.27
CA LYS A 147 -5.65 -17.91 -0.35
C LYS A 147 -4.43 -18.53 0.34
N GLN A 148 -3.25 -18.47 -0.29
CA GLN A 148 -2.01 -18.96 0.31
C GLN A 148 -1.63 -18.27 1.63
N TYR A 149 -2.13 -17.04 1.90
CA TYR A 149 -1.89 -16.32 3.15
C TYR A 149 -2.79 -16.76 4.31
N TYR A 150 -3.79 -17.59 4.07
CA TYR A 150 -4.68 -18.11 5.12
C TYR A 150 -4.22 -19.45 5.72
N VAL A 151 -2.95 -19.78 5.57
CA VAL A 151 -2.33 -20.98 6.14
C VAL A 151 -1.55 -20.59 7.40
N ASN A 152 -2.03 -20.93 8.58
CA ASN A 152 -1.35 -20.70 9.87
C ASN A 152 -0.10 -21.59 9.98
N LYS A 153 1.05 -21.17 9.42
CA LYS A 153 2.31 -21.95 9.39
C LYS A 153 3.54 -21.11 9.71
N ILE A 154 3.40 -20.02 10.47
CA ILE A 154 4.56 -19.21 10.85
C ILE A 154 5.49 -19.95 11.82
N ASN A 155 6.80 -19.70 11.72
CA ASN A 155 7.75 -20.17 12.72
C ASN A 155 7.70 -19.26 13.96
N ALA A 156 6.90 -19.67 14.91
CA ALA A 156 6.63 -18.94 16.14
C ALA A 156 7.87 -18.70 17.03
N GLN A 157 8.91 -19.51 16.88
CA GLN A 157 10.16 -19.38 17.65
C GLN A 157 11.19 -18.46 16.98
N ALA A 158 10.92 -18.00 15.75
CA ALA A 158 11.84 -17.13 15.04
C ALA A 158 11.89 -15.74 15.70
N GLN A 159 13.08 -15.22 15.92
CA GLN A 159 13.30 -13.84 16.39
C GLN A 159 13.46 -12.87 15.22
N ASN A 160 12.86 -13.19 14.08
CA ASN A 160 12.93 -12.38 12.88
C ASN A 160 11.76 -11.42 12.81
N ILE A 161 12.09 -10.17 12.55
CA ILE A 161 11.17 -9.08 12.24
C ILE A 161 11.19 -8.89 10.73
N LEU A 162 10.04 -8.71 10.13
CA LEU A 162 9.88 -8.45 8.71
C LEU A 162 9.14 -7.13 8.49
N ALA A 163 9.60 -6.35 7.52
CA ALA A 163 8.89 -5.19 7.00
C ALA A 163 8.81 -5.29 5.48
N ILE A 164 7.62 -5.12 4.90
CA ILE A 164 7.41 -5.19 3.44
C ILE A 164 6.78 -3.90 2.94
N GLY A 165 7.50 -3.21 2.06
CA GLY A 165 7.06 -1.98 1.39
C GLY A 165 8.24 -1.26 0.76
N ASN A 166 7.98 -0.41 -0.24
CA ASN A 166 9.02 0.42 -0.82
C ASN A 166 9.73 1.26 0.26
N VAL A 167 11.05 1.41 0.15
CA VAL A 167 11.85 2.14 1.14
C VAL A 167 11.70 3.65 0.88
N ILE A 168 10.63 4.21 1.43
CA ILE A 168 10.25 5.62 1.34
C ILE A 168 9.86 6.15 2.73
N GLU A 169 9.99 7.46 2.92
CA GLU A 169 9.78 8.12 4.21
C GLU A 169 8.44 7.78 4.86
N ARG A 170 7.37 7.73 4.06
CA ARG A 170 6.00 7.40 4.47
C ARG A 170 5.86 6.06 5.19
N LYS A 171 6.74 5.09 4.91
CA LYS A 171 6.69 3.74 5.52
C LYS A 171 7.32 3.66 6.92
N GLY A 172 7.92 4.76 7.40
CA GLY A 172 8.38 4.88 8.78
C GLY A 172 9.63 4.05 9.14
N TYR A 173 10.43 3.63 8.15
CA TYR A 173 11.63 2.82 8.42
C TYR A 173 12.63 3.50 9.37
N SER A 174 12.70 4.84 9.36
CA SER A 174 13.56 5.58 10.31
C SER A 174 13.12 5.34 11.76
N VAL A 175 11.81 5.40 12.02
CA VAL A 175 11.23 5.15 13.35
C VAL A 175 11.41 3.68 13.75
N LEU A 176 11.24 2.76 12.80
CA LEU A 176 11.50 1.33 13.05
C LEU A 176 12.96 1.10 13.47
N ILE A 177 13.93 1.70 12.78
CA ILE A 177 15.35 1.56 13.15
C ILE A 177 15.62 2.15 14.51
N ASP A 178 15.04 3.32 14.86
CA ASP A 178 15.18 3.92 16.19
C ASP A 178 14.63 3.01 17.29
N SER A 179 13.49 2.37 17.06
CA SER A 179 12.90 1.46 18.03
C SER A 179 13.75 0.21 18.29
N LEU A 180 14.43 -0.30 17.26
CA LEU A 180 15.24 -1.51 17.37
C LEU A 180 16.49 -1.35 18.25
N VAL A 181 16.97 -0.11 18.41
CA VAL A 181 18.11 0.18 19.33
C VAL A 181 17.71 -0.01 20.79
N LEU A 182 16.44 0.18 21.10
CA LEU A 182 15.92 0.11 22.48
C LEU A 182 15.60 -1.32 22.93
N LEU A 183 15.65 -2.30 22.03
CA LEU A 183 15.32 -3.69 22.33
C LEU A 183 16.41 -4.38 23.14
N LYS A 184 15.98 -5.18 24.12
CA LYS A 184 16.87 -6.01 24.97
C LYS A 184 17.00 -7.44 24.42
N SER A 185 15.93 -7.94 23.77
CA SER A 185 15.90 -9.25 23.13
C SER A 185 16.83 -9.32 21.92
N ASN A 186 17.20 -10.53 21.50
CA ASN A 186 17.88 -10.71 20.22
C ASN A 186 16.88 -10.63 19.07
N TRP A 187 17.27 -10.05 17.96
CA TRP A 187 16.41 -9.86 16.80
C TRP A 187 17.22 -9.68 15.50
N HIS A 188 16.58 -9.93 14.38
CA HIS A 188 17.05 -9.57 13.04
C HIS A 188 15.90 -8.93 12.27
N LEU A 189 16.18 -7.92 11.44
CA LEU A 189 15.20 -7.26 10.58
C LEU A 189 15.52 -7.52 9.11
N ASN A 190 14.54 -8.04 8.39
CA ASN A 190 14.55 -8.09 6.93
C ASN A 190 13.58 -7.04 6.37
N ILE A 191 14.06 -6.21 5.45
CA ILE A 191 13.26 -5.20 4.74
C ILE A 191 13.14 -5.64 3.29
N VAL A 192 11.91 -5.90 2.85
CA VAL A 192 11.55 -6.29 1.49
C VAL A 192 10.86 -5.11 0.80
N GLY A 193 11.32 -4.75 -0.37
CA GLY A 193 10.72 -3.69 -1.18
C GLY A 193 11.76 -2.91 -1.96
N ASN A 194 11.27 -2.18 -2.95
CA ASN A 194 12.16 -1.43 -3.82
C ASN A 194 12.86 -0.28 -3.10
N PHE A 195 14.13 -0.08 -3.41
CA PHE A 195 14.93 1.07 -3.02
C PHE A 195 15.95 1.41 -4.09
N SER A 196 16.40 2.66 -4.09
CA SER A 196 17.56 3.09 -4.87
C SER A 196 18.72 3.38 -3.93
N LYS A 197 19.91 2.85 -4.26
CA LYS A 197 21.12 3.13 -3.46
C LYS A 197 21.52 4.60 -3.44
N ASN A 198 21.03 5.39 -4.42
CA ASN A 198 21.27 6.83 -4.53
C ASN A 198 20.12 7.67 -3.95
N ASP A 199 19.09 7.04 -3.40
CA ASP A 199 17.97 7.76 -2.80
C ASP A 199 18.40 8.40 -1.47
N PRO A 200 18.18 9.72 -1.27
CA PRO A 200 18.59 10.41 -0.05
C PRO A 200 18.00 9.80 1.23
N TYR A 201 16.75 9.28 1.17
CA TYR A 201 16.15 8.64 2.32
C TYR A 201 16.82 7.29 2.64
N TYR A 202 17.12 6.48 1.62
CA TYR A 202 17.87 5.23 1.80
C TYR A 202 19.25 5.49 2.42
N LEU A 203 19.99 6.48 1.89
CA LEU A 203 21.31 6.85 2.45
C LEU A 203 21.21 7.27 3.91
N LYS A 204 20.21 8.08 4.26
CA LYS A 204 19.93 8.45 5.67
C LYS A 204 19.67 7.23 6.55
N LEU A 205 19.01 6.20 6.05
CA LEU A 205 18.77 4.95 6.81
C LEU A 205 20.09 4.17 6.99
N ILE A 206 20.92 4.09 5.97
CA ILE A 206 22.23 3.41 6.05
C ILE A 206 23.14 4.10 7.06
N ASP A 207 23.23 5.44 7.04
CA ASP A 207 24.00 6.20 8.02
C ASP A 207 23.50 5.92 9.45
N LYS A 208 22.20 5.93 9.66
CA LYS A 208 21.58 5.61 10.94
C LYS A 208 21.93 4.18 11.42
N ILE A 209 21.81 3.19 10.53
CA ILE A 209 22.14 1.78 10.81
C ILE A 209 23.63 1.64 11.20
N THR A 210 24.52 2.36 10.50
CA THR A 210 25.96 2.35 10.76
C THR A 210 26.26 2.98 12.10
N ASN A 211 25.72 4.16 12.40
CA ASN A 211 25.91 4.87 13.66
C ASN A 211 25.44 4.06 14.87
N TYR A 212 24.33 3.33 14.71
CA TYR A 212 23.80 2.42 15.74
C TYR A 212 24.49 1.04 15.77
N LYS A 213 25.48 0.78 14.90
CA LYS A 213 26.19 -0.51 14.78
C LYS A 213 25.27 -1.70 14.48
N LEU A 214 24.19 -1.48 13.73
CA LEU A 214 23.16 -2.48 13.42
C LEU A 214 23.36 -3.17 12.06
N SER A 215 24.44 -2.93 11.34
CA SER A 215 24.68 -3.42 9.96
C SER A 215 24.62 -4.95 9.83
N ARG A 216 24.90 -5.71 10.89
CA ARG A 216 24.80 -7.17 10.90
C ARG A 216 23.39 -7.70 11.19
N LYS A 217 22.52 -6.87 11.74
CA LYS A 217 21.15 -7.24 12.16
C LYS A 217 20.06 -6.84 11.18
N ILE A 218 20.33 -5.87 10.29
CA ILE A 218 19.35 -5.32 9.35
C ILE A 218 19.77 -5.61 7.91
N LYS A 219 18.87 -6.21 7.11
CA LYS A 219 19.09 -6.53 5.71
C LYS A 219 18.01 -5.93 4.81
N PHE A 220 18.42 -5.23 3.75
CA PHE A 220 17.55 -4.80 2.66
C PHE A 220 17.60 -5.86 1.56
N LEU A 221 16.49 -6.55 1.33
CA LEU A 221 16.42 -7.66 0.35
C LEU A 221 16.03 -7.18 -1.04
N GLY A 222 15.56 -5.93 -1.17
CA GLY A 222 15.08 -5.39 -2.45
C GLY A 222 13.76 -6.02 -2.89
N ASN A 223 13.54 -6.00 -4.20
CA ASN A 223 12.41 -6.70 -4.81
C ASN A 223 12.76 -8.19 -4.91
N ILE A 224 11.93 -9.01 -4.31
CA ILE A 224 12.03 -10.46 -4.32
C ILE A 224 10.78 -11.08 -4.97
N SER A 225 10.85 -12.32 -5.36
CA SER A 225 9.72 -13.09 -5.91
C SER A 225 8.62 -13.30 -4.85
N ASN A 226 7.41 -13.66 -5.29
CA ASN A 226 6.31 -13.98 -4.37
C ASN A 226 6.63 -15.19 -3.48
N ASP A 227 7.35 -16.18 -4.01
CA ASP A 227 7.78 -17.36 -3.25
C ASP A 227 8.80 -17.00 -2.18
N GLU A 228 9.78 -16.14 -2.50
CA GLU A 228 10.75 -15.62 -1.53
C GLU A 228 10.07 -14.74 -0.47
N LYS A 229 9.10 -13.89 -0.89
CA LYS A 229 8.28 -13.10 0.03
C LYS A 229 7.54 -14.00 1.02
N MET A 230 6.90 -15.05 0.52
CA MET A 230 6.21 -16.04 1.36
C MET A 230 7.18 -16.73 2.32
N LYS A 231 8.35 -17.14 1.86
CA LYS A 231 9.41 -17.70 2.72
C LYS A 231 9.80 -16.73 3.84
N CYS A 232 10.07 -15.46 3.51
CA CYS A 232 10.40 -14.45 4.52
C CYS A 232 9.29 -14.30 5.56
N MET A 233 8.02 -14.28 5.13
CA MET A 233 6.88 -14.18 6.02
C MET A 233 6.75 -15.39 6.93
N LEU A 234 6.87 -16.61 6.40
CA LEU A 234 6.79 -17.85 7.18
C LEU A 234 7.96 -18.01 8.18
N GLN A 235 9.11 -17.40 7.91
CA GLN A 235 10.30 -17.43 8.77
C GLN A 235 10.37 -16.27 9.77
N SER A 236 9.35 -15.41 9.80
CA SER A 236 9.33 -14.24 10.68
C SER A 236 8.14 -14.32 11.63
N LYS A 237 8.38 -14.00 12.89
CA LYS A 237 7.36 -13.94 13.93
C LYS A 237 6.58 -12.64 13.87
N ILE A 238 7.30 -11.53 13.65
CA ILE A 238 6.79 -10.17 13.75
C ILE A 238 6.79 -9.54 12.36
N PHE A 239 5.69 -8.88 12.03
CA PHE A 239 5.61 -7.94 10.91
C PHE A 239 5.49 -6.52 11.47
N ALA A 240 6.52 -5.70 11.32
CA ALA A 240 6.56 -4.34 11.85
C ALA A 240 6.63 -3.31 10.71
N LEU A 241 5.61 -2.45 10.59
CA LEU A 241 5.58 -1.39 9.60
C LEU A 241 4.90 -0.13 10.19
N PRO A 242 5.64 0.79 10.82
CA PRO A 242 5.12 2.01 11.44
C PRO A 242 4.86 3.11 10.41
N THR A 243 4.00 2.82 9.46
CA THR A 243 3.68 3.69 8.32
C THR A 243 2.93 4.95 8.75
N PHE A 244 3.20 6.09 8.11
CA PHE A 244 2.55 7.38 8.42
C PHE A 244 1.25 7.59 7.65
N TYR A 245 1.07 6.88 6.54
CA TYR A 245 -0.10 6.98 5.68
C TYR A 245 -0.31 5.73 4.84
N GLU A 246 -1.54 5.23 4.77
CA GLU A 246 -1.94 4.08 3.97
C GLU A 246 -3.30 4.29 3.30
N GLY A 247 -3.49 3.67 2.14
CA GLY A 247 -4.80 3.52 1.52
C GLY A 247 -5.53 2.27 1.99
N PHE A 248 -4.77 1.18 2.19
CA PHE A 248 -5.28 -0.12 2.66
C PHE A 248 -4.25 -0.89 3.50
N GLY A 249 -3.00 -1.03 3.02
CA GLY A 249 -1.96 -1.78 3.73
C GLY A 249 -1.97 -3.28 3.39
N ILE A 250 -1.94 -3.65 2.11
CA ILE A 250 -2.01 -5.05 1.64
C ILE A 250 -1.03 -5.95 2.39
N SER A 251 0.25 -5.56 2.52
CA SER A 251 1.27 -6.38 3.20
C SER A 251 0.99 -6.61 4.69
N LEU A 252 0.36 -5.63 5.35
CA LEU A 252 -0.08 -5.76 6.75
C LEU A 252 -1.23 -6.77 6.86
N VAL A 253 -2.17 -6.74 5.92
CA VAL A 253 -3.30 -7.67 5.88
C VAL A 253 -2.81 -9.09 5.53
N GLU A 254 -1.87 -9.24 4.59
CA GLU A 254 -1.23 -10.52 4.27
C GLU A 254 -0.52 -11.11 5.51
N ALA A 255 0.26 -10.30 6.23
CA ALA A 255 0.96 -10.73 7.44
C ALA A 255 -0.01 -11.17 8.54
N SER A 256 -1.08 -10.41 8.74
CA SER A 256 -2.12 -10.74 9.72
C SER A 256 -2.89 -12.01 9.31
N ALA A 257 -3.14 -12.22 7.99
CA ALA A 257 -3.78 -13.44 7.49
C ALA A 257 -2.94 -14.70 7.74
N LEU A 258 -1.60 -14.58 7.66
CA LEU A 258 -0.66 -15.66 8.00
C LEU A 258 -0.56 -15.94 9.52
N GLY A 259 -1.11 -15.06 10.37
CA GLY A 259 -1.04 -15.18 11.81
C GLY A 259 0.23 -14.61 12.46
N MET A 260 0.97 -13.75 11.74
CA MET A 260 2.10 -13.01 12.32
C MET A 260 1.64 -12.01 13.37
N ASP A 261 2.51 -11.69 14.34
CA ASP A 261 2.31 -10.54 15.21
C ASP A 261 2.52 -9.26 14.38
N VAL A 262 1.44 -8.53 14.14
CA VAL A 262 1.48 -7.31 13.33
C VAL A 262 1.57 -6.09 14.24
N ILE A 263 2.63 -5.29 14.06
CA ILE A 263 2.85 -4.04 14.79
C ILE A 263 2.86 -2.90 13.78
N THR A 264 1.95 -1.96 13.94
CA THR A 264 1.80 -0.88 12.98
C THR A 264 1.25 0.38 13.65
N THR A 265 1.27 1.48 12.94
CA THR A 265 0.77 2.76 13.43
C THR A 265 -0.75 2.77 13.56
N ASP A 266 -1.24 3.47 14.57
CA ASP A 266 -2.67 3.68 14.81
C ASP A 266 -3.28 4.64 13.79
N LEU A 267 -3.58 4.12 12.61
CA LEU A 267 -4.25 4.83 11.53
C LEU A 267 -5.70 4.34 11.38
N PRO A 268 -6.67 5.24 11.14
CA PRO A 268 -8.07 4.85 11.00
C PRO A 268 -8.31 3.79 9.92
N VAL A 269 -7.59 3.86 8.80
CA VAL A 269 -7.67 2.85 7.74
C VAL A 269 -7.16 1.48 8.22
N LEU A 270 -6.09 1.45 9.00
CA LEU A 270 -5.53 0.19 9.50
C LEU A 270 -6.44 -0.44 10.57
N ARG A 271 -7.09 0.38 11.40
CA ARG A 271 -8.14 -0.11 12.31
C ARG A 271 -9.38 -0.64 11.58
N GLU A 272 -9.67 -0.12 10.37
CA GLU A 272 -10.75 -0.65 9.53
C GLU A 272 -10.40 -2.02 8.96
N VAL A 273 -9.19 -2.18 8.43
CA VAL A 273 -8.82 -3.36 7.62
C VAL A 273 -8.20 -4.49 8.44
N LEU A 274 -7.49 -4.18 9.52
CA LEU A 274 -6.84 -5.14 10.39
C LEU A 274 -7.78 -5.49 11.57
N ARG A 275 -8.72 -6.40 11.33
CA ARG A 275 -9.67 -6.86 12.37
C ARG A 275 -9.45 -8.35 12.66
N GLY A 276 -8.96 -8.65 13.83
CA GLY A 276 -8.60 -10.01 14.25
C GLY A 276 -7.09 -10.21 14.24
N GLY A 277 -6.62 -11.36 14.73
CA GLY A 277 -5.19 -11.67 14.84
C GLY A 277 -4.47 -10.94 15.98
N HIS A 278 -3.15 -11.04 16.00
CA HIS A 278 -2.27 -10.36 16.96
C HIS A 278 -1.82 -9.03 16.39
N ILE A 279 -2.58 -7.97 16.65
CA ILE A 279 -2.31 -6.64 16.09
C ILE A 279 -2.08 -5.66 17.23
N GLN A 280 -0.94 -4.99 17.22
CA GLN A 280 -0.61 -3.91 18.12
C GLN A 280 -0.53 -2.60 17.35
N PHE A 281 -1.31 -1.62 17.77
CA PHE A 281 -1.29 -0.28 17.21
C PHE A 281 -0.47 0.64 18.10
N VAL A 282 0.47 1.37 17.51
CA VAL A 282 1.35 2.31 18.22
C VAL A 282 1.12 3.73 17.71
N PRO A 283 1.40 4.77 18.50
CA PRO A 283 1.30 6.15 18.03
C PRO A 283 2.20 6.42 16.81
N ILE A 284 1.81 7.43 16.01
CA ILE A 284 2.63 7.88 14.87
C ILE A 284 3.96 8.44 15.36
N ASN A 285 5.06 8.03 14.74
CA ASN A 285 6.41 8.53 15.00
C ASN A 285 6.90 8.33 16.46
N ASP A 286 6.46 7.27 17.11
CA ASP A 286 6.82 6.93 18.49
C ASP A 286 7.68 5.66 18.50
N ALA A 287 8.99 5.84 18.56
CA ALA A 287 9.96 4.74 18.56
C ALA A 287 9.95 3.95 19.89
N GLU A 288 9.64 4.59 21.00
CA GLU A 288 9.60 3.94 22.32
C GLU A 288 8.41 2.98 22.41
N LYS A 289 7.20 3.44 22.04
CA LYS A 289 6.00 2.59 22.00
C LYS A 289 6.12 1.48 20.97
N LEU A 290 6.80 1.73 19.86
CA LEU A 290 7.09 0.70 18.88
C LEU A 290 8.06 -0.36 19.44
N ALA A 291 9.10 0.07 20.16
CA ALA A 291 10.03 -0.84 20.83
C ALA A 291 9.33 -1.69 21.89
N GLU A 292 8.51 -1.08 22.76
CA GLU A 292 7.71 -1.81 23.76
C GLU A 292 6.85 -2.91 23.10
N ALA A 293 6.15 -2.58 22.01
CA ALA A 293 5.29 -3.53 21.30
C ALA A 293 6.10 -4.67 20.66
N ILE A 294 7.26 -4.37 20.08
CA ILE A 294 8.17 -5.38 19.50
C ILE A 294 8.74 -6.29 20.61
N GLU A 295 9.18 -5.73 21.72
CA GLU A 295 9.74 -6.49 22.84
C GLU A 295 8.71 -7.45 23.44
N ILE A 296 7.48 -7.00 23.63
CA ILE A 296 6.36 -7.85 24.08
C ILE A 296 6.17 -9.02 23.11
N SER A 297 6.14 -8.75 21.80
CA SER A 297 5.98 -9.80 20.79
C SER A 297 7.18 -10.77 20.76
N LEU A 298 8.42 -10.29 20.91
CA LEU A 298 9.61 -11.14 20.96
C LEU A 298 9.60 -12.09 22.17
N SER A 299 9.18 -11.58 23.34
CA SER A 299 9.18 -12.30 24.62
C SER A 299 7.97 -13.23 24.78
N SER A 300 6.87 -13.01 24.06
CA SER A 300 5.67 -13.81 24.19
C SER A 300 5.81 -15.19 23.52
N GLU A 301 5.27 -16.24 24.13
CA GLU A 301 5.00 -17.48 23.41
C GLU A 301 3.85 -17.25 22.41
N VAL A 302 4.04 -17.68 21.15
CA VAL A 302 3.00 -17.55 20.14
C VAL A 302 1.82 -18.44 20.49
N LYS A 303 0.76 -17.85 21.02
CA LYS A 303 -0.54 -18.50 21.05
C LYS A 303 -1.15 -18.34 19.66
N LEU A 304 -1.14 -19.41 18.87
CA LEU A 304 -1.91 -19.51 17.62
C LEU A 304 -3.40 -19.37 17.96
N ASN A 305 -3.87 -18.16 18.16
CA ASN A 305 -5.28 -17.93 18.38
C ASN A 305 -5.98 -17.93 17.02
N ASN A 306 -6.93 -18.86 16.85
CA ASN A 306 -7.83 -19.02 15.71
C ASN A 306 -8.79 -17.82 15.50
N ARG A 307 -8.40 -16.59 15.82
CA ARG A 307 -9.18 -15.41 15.50
C ARG A 307 -9.03 -15.13 14.01
N ARG A 308 -9.97 -15.70 13.25
CA ARG A 308 -10.06 -15.49 11.80
C ARG A 308 -10.13 -13.99 11.49
N LEU A 309 -9.19 -13.51 10.69
CA LEU A 309 -9.33 -12.25 9.99
C LEU A 309 -10.61 -12.25 9.16
N LYS A 310 -11.17 -11.05 8.96
CA LYS A 310 -12.16 -10.85 7.92
C LYS A 310 -11.53 -11.29 6.61
N HIS A 311 -12.10 -12.29 5.94
CA HIS A 311 -11.60 -12.76 4.66
C HIS A 311 -11.77 -11.64 3.62
N TYR A 312 -10.66 -11.15 3.08
CA TYR A 312 -10.63 -10.29 1.91
C TYR A 312 -10.43 -11.19 0.70
N ASP A 313 -11.52 -11.78 0.22
CA ASP A 313 -11.46 -12.60 -1.00
C ASP A 313 -11.63 -11.71 -2.23
N TRP A 314 -10.90 -12.00 -3.30
CA TRP A 314 -11.08 -11.31 -4.59
C TRP A 314 -12.47 -11.54 -5.18
N LEU A 315 -13.25 -12.43 -4.59
CA LEU A 315 -14.59 -12.85 -5.02
C LEU A 315 -15.73 -12.13 -4.30
N THR A 316 -15.47 -11.37 -3.26
CA THR A 316 -16.47 -10.59 -2.49
C THR A 316 -16.39 -9.11 -2.79
#